data_78c87615917bc8b49d6e2e5e9d607a32
#
_entry.id   78c87615917bc8b49d6e2e5e9d607a32
#
_cell.length_a   1.000
_cell.length_b   1.000
_cell.length_c   1.000
_cell.angle_alpha   90.00
_cell.angle_beta   90.00
_cell.angle_gamma   90.00
#
_symmetry.space_group_name_H-M   'P 1'
#
loop_
_entity.id
_entity.type
_entity.pdbx_description
1 polymer ?
#
loop_
_entity_poly.entity_id
_entity_poly.type
_entity_poly.pdbx_seq_one_letter_code
_entity_poly.pdbx_strand_id
1 'polypeptide(L)'
;GSEMCIRDRDKKFAYALAKTHYKSLLDSGVKISEWLPGFVHAKVFVVDDSEAVVGTINLDYRSLYHHFENAVWMKDTACIPAIEKDFQKTLEFCRDVEPTRESIWEGKVLLHLAGILLKVIAPLL
;
A
#
# COMPACT_ATOMS: atom_id res chain seq x y z
N GLY A 1 10.58 -10.98 5.00
CA GLY A 1 9.86 -10.53 3.79
C GLY A 1 9.02 -9.30 4.08
N SER A 2 8.71 -8.52 3.06
CA SER A 2 7.83 -7.35 3.19
C SER A 2 6.45 -7.69 2.63
N GLU A 3 5.40 -7.38 3.37
CA GLU A 3 4.01 -7.60 2.99
C GLU A 3 3.24 -6.28 3.05
N MET A 4 2.36 -6.05 2.08
CA MET A 4 1.58 -4.82 1.98
C MET A 4 0.14 -5.15 1.66
N CYS A 5 -0.80 -4.63 2.46
CA CYS A 5 -2.23 -4.66 2.16
C CYS A 5 -2.68 -3.29 1.65
N ILE A 6 -3.27 -3.27 0.47
CA ILE A 6 -3.69 -2.04 -0.20
C ILE A 6 -5.05 -2.22 -0.87
N ARG A 7 -5.93 -1.25 -0.75
CA ARG A 7 -7.00 -0.95 -1.72
C ARG A 7 -7.67 0.38 -1.44
N ASP A 8 -7.69 1.24 -2.45
CA ASP A 8 -8.45 2.48 -2.45
C ASP A 8 -9.49 2.42 -3.58
N ARG A 9 -10.70 1.98 -3.26
CA ARG A 9 -11.76 1.75 -4.25
C ARG A 9 -12.42 3.05 -4.71
N ASP A 10 -12.43 4.07 -3.86
CA ASP A 10 -13.14 5.32 -4.11
C ASP A 10 -12.32 6.29 -4.97
N LYS A 11 -11.00 6.15 -4.98
CA LYS A 11 -10.08 6.97 -5.77
C LYS A 11 -9.47 6.17 -6.91
N LYS A 12 -10.21 6.00 -8.00
CA LYS A 12 -9.78 5.21 -9.18
C LYS A 12 -8.42 5.63 -9.72
N PHE A 13 -8.09 6.93 -9.67
CA PHE A 13 -6.80 7.45 -10.12
C PHE A 13 -5.65 7.07 -9.18
N ALA A 14 -5.83 7.18 -7.87
CA ALA A 14 -4.82 6.78 -6.89
C ALA A 14 -4.55 5.27 -6.97
N TYR A 15 -5.59 4.46 -7.15
CA TYR A 15 -5.45 3.02 -7.34
C TYR A 15 -4.73 2.67 -8.65
N ALA A 16 -5.06 3.37 -9.76
CA ALA A 16 -4.35 3.19 -11.03
C ALA A 16 -2.86 3.57 -10.90
N LEU A 17 -2.55 4.64 -10.18
CA LEU A 17 -1.17 5.05 -9.90
C LEU A 17 -0.44 4.01 -9.03
N ALA A 18 -1.06 3.52 -7.96
CA ALA A 18 -0.49 2.48 -7.11
C ALA A 18 -0.15 1.21 -7.92
N LYS A 19 -1.03 0.77 -8.82
CA LYS A 19 -0.78 -0.38 -9.71
C LYS A 19 0.46 -0.20 -10.60
N THR A 20 0.85 1.02 -10.96
CA THR A 20 2.07 1.23 -11.75
C THR A 20 3.36 0.89 -10.99
N HIS A 21 3.30 0.81 -9.67
CA HIS A 21 4.41 0.45 -8.80
C HIS A 21 4.45 -1.04 -8.45
N TYR A 22 3.34 -1.79 -8.66
CA TYR A 22 3.23 -3.20 -8.27
C TYR A 22 4.37 -4.05 -8.84
N LYS A 23 4.65 -3.90 -10.13
CA LYS A 23 5.73 -4.69 -10.77
C LYS A 23 7.07 -4.49 -10.07
N SER A 24 7.46 -3.26 -9.81
CA SER A 24 8.74 -2.94 -9.17
C SER A 24 8.81 -3.48 -7.75
N LEU A 25 7.71 -3.42 -7.00
CA LEU A 25 7.63 -3.95 -5.63
C LEU A 25 7.69 -5.48 -5.62
N LEU A 26 6.90 -6.14 -6.48
CA LEU A 26 6.90 -7.60 -6.60
C LEU A 26 8.27 -8.14 -7.04
N ASP A 27 8.92 -7.48 -8.02
CA ASP A 27 10.27 -7.83 -8.47
C ASP A 27 11.31 -7.65 -7.36
N SER A 28 11.04 -6.75 -6.39
CA SER A 28 11.87 -6.54 -5.20
C SER A 28 11.54 -7.49 -4.03
N GLY A 29 10.63 -8.45 -4.24
CA GLY A 29 10.26 -9.45 -3.24
C GLY A 29 9.20 -8.99 -2.23
N VAL A 30 8.55 -7.85 -2.45
CA VAL A 30 7.42 -7.39 -1.64
C VAL A 30 6.17 -8.19 -2.02
N LYS A 31 5.50 -8.79 -1.05
CA LYS A 31 4.17 -9.38 -1.26
C LYS A 31 3.12 -8.27 -1.19
N ILE A 32 2.21 -8.25 -2.15
CA ILE A 32 1.12 -7.28 -2.20
C ILE A 32 -0.20 -8.03 -2.11
N SER A 33 -1.06 -7.61 -1.19
CA SER A 33 -2.39 -8.17 -1.01
C SER A 33 -3.44 -7.07 -1.11
N GLU A 34 -4.50 -7.31 -1.89
CA GLU A 34 -5.58 -6.35 -2.09
C GLU A 34 -6.77 -6.68 -1.18
N TRP A 35 -7.15 -5.76 -0.32
CA TRP A 35 -8.33 -5.87 0.54
C TRP A 35 -9.62 -5.93 -0.30
N LEU A 36 -10.42 -6.98 -0.12
CA LEU A 36 -11.63 -7.21 -0.92
C LEU A 36 -12.89 -6.53 -0.38
N PRO A 37 -13.15 -6.49 0.96
CA PRO A 37 -14.43 -6.05 1.49
C PRO A 37 -14.76 -4.57 1.29
N GLY A 38 -13.79 -3.71 0.97
CA GLY A 38 -14.06 -2.29 0.80
C GLY A 38 -12.81 -1.43 0.80
N PHE A 39 -12.81 -0.39 1.63
CA PHE A 39 -11.75 0.60 1.75
C PHE A 39 -10.92 0.37 3.02
N VAL A 40 -9.60 0.29 2.89
CA VAL A 40 -8.67 0.27 4.02
C VAL A 40 -8.04 1.66 4.16
N HIS A 41 -8.22 2.27 5.32
CA HIS A 41 -7.62 3.57 5.62
C HIS A 41 -6.58 3.52 6.76
N ALA A 42 -6.28 2.35 7.27
CA ALA A 42 -5.24 2.14 8.25
C ALA A 42 -3.86 2.43 7.66
N LYS A 43 -2.99 3.10 8.42
CA LYS A 43 -1.57 3.31 8.12
C LYS A 43 -0.81 2.74 9.28
N VAL A 44 -0.39 1.50 9.11
CA VAL A 44 0.30 0.71 10.10
C VAL A 44 1.54 0.12 9.47
N PHE A 45 2.66 0.27 10.13
CA PHE A 45 3.93 -0.32 9.74
C PHE A 45 4.45 -1.14 10.92
N VAL A 46 4.85 -2.36 10.68
CA VAL A 46 5.52 -3.21 11.66
C VAL A 46 6.85 -3.64 11.08
N VAL A 47 7.91 -3.55 11.88
CA VAL A 47 9.28 -3.87 11.47
C VAL A 47 9.88 -4.83 12.51
N ASP A 48 10.34 -5.98 12.02
CA ASP A 48 11.06 -7.01 12.80
C ASP A 48 10.34 -7.40 14.09
N ASP A 49 9.01 -7.37 14.11
CA ASP A 49 8.13 -7.69 15.24
C ASP A 49 8.43 -6.92 16.55
N SER A 50 9.29 -5.92 16.47
CA SER A 50 9.80 -5.15 17.61
C SER A 50 9.49 -3.66 17.52
N GLU A 51 9.24 -3.15 16.33
CA GLU A 51 8.90 -1.73 16.12
C GLU A 51 7.60 -1.60 15.32
N ALA A 52 6.81 -0.60 15.65
CA ALA A 52 5.60 -0.28 14.90
C ALA A 52 5.37 1.23 14.81
N VAL A 53 4.76 1.64 13.70
CA VAL A 53 4.26 3.00 13.50
C VAL A 53 2.77 2.91 13.15
N VAL A 54 1.95 3.66 13.87
CA VAL A 54 0.51 3.77 13.61
C VAL A 54 0.14 5.24 13.53
N GLY A 55 -0.53 5.64 12.46
CA GLY A 55 -0.87 7.06 12.30
C GLY A 55 -1.60 7.39 11.02
N THR A 56 -1.34 8.58 10.50
CA THR A 56 -2.00 9.12 9.30
C THR A 56 -1.13 9.05 8.05
N ILE A 57 0.14 8.68 8.14
CA ILE A 57 1.15 8.74 7.09
C ILE A 57 0.87 7.69 6.01
N ASN A 58 0.53 8.11 4.79
CA ASN A 58 0.54 7.23 3.61
C ASN A 58 1.95 7.17 3.00
N LEU A 59 2.22 6.12 2.21
CA LEU A 59 3.45 6.01 1.40
C LEU A 59 3.26 6.72 0.04
N ASP A 60 2.83 7.97 0.07
CA ASP A 60 2.67 8.81 -1.11
C ASP A 60 3.44 10.14 -0.96
N TYR A 61 3.66 10.84 -2.08
CA TYR A 61 4.38 12.11 -2.09
C TYR A 61 3.75 13.17 -1.20
N ARG A 62 2.43 13.17 -1.15
CA ARG A 62 1.67 14.16 -0.42
C ARG A 62 1.86 14.01 1.09
N SER A 63 1.74 12.80 1.60
CA SER A 63 1.98 12.51 3.02
C SER A 63 3.45 12.68 3.41
N LEU A 64 4.39 12.27 2.54
CA LEU A 64 5.81 12.27 2.89
C LEU A 64 6.48 13.65 2.77
N TYR A 65 5.94 14.56 1.92
CA TYR A 65 6.64 15.82 1.61
C TYR A 65 5.78 17.08 1.75
N HIS A 66 4.45 16.98 1.77
CA HIS A 66 3.57 18.15 1.67
C HIS A 66 2.59 18.30 2.82
N HIS A 67 2.21 17.22 3.49
CA HIS A 67 1.23 17.25 4.56
C HIS A 67 1.89 17.24 5.94
N PHE A 68 1.15 17.79 6.90
CA PHE A 68 1.41 17.53 8.32
C PHE A 68 0.71 16.23 8.68
N GLU A 69 1.49 15.26 9.09
CA GLU A 69 1.01 13.94 9.48
C GLU A 69 1.27 13.72 10.97
N ASN A 70 0.51 12.83 11.58
CA ASN A 70 0.68 12.45 12.98
C ASN A 70 0.79 10.93 13.08
N ALA A 71 1.80 10.45 13.79
CA ALA A 71 2.00 9.04 14.03
C ALA A 71 2.62 8.78 15.39
N VAL A 72 2.34 7.61 15.94
CA VAL A 72 2.99 7.07 17.12
C VAL A 72 3.98 6.02 16.67
N TRP A 73 5.25 6.21 16.99
CA TRP A 73 6.27 5.18 16.87
C TRP A 73 6.40 4.45 18.20
N MET A 74 6.46 3.14 18.13
CA MET A 74 6.54 2.24 19.27
C MET A 74 7.71 1.28 19.08
N LYS A 75 8.42 1.01 20.18
CA LYS A 75 9.52 0.04 20.18
C LYS A 75 9.41 -0.85 21.40
N ASP A 76 9.56 -2.16 21.18
CA ASP A 76 9.57 -3.20 22.23
C ASP A 76 8.36 -3.10 23.18
N THR A 77 7.20 -2.71 22.65
CA THR A 77 5.97 -2.54 23.42
C THR A 77 5.06 -3.77 23.31
N ALA A 78 4.33 -4.06 24.38
CA ALA A 78 3.44 -5.22 24.44
C ALA A 78 2.27 -5.21 23.43
N CYS A 79 1.98 -4.07 22.82
CA CYS A 79 0.93 -3.95 21.81
C CYS A 79 1.36 -4.37 20.39
N ILE A 80 2.64 -4.42 20.08
CA ILE A 80 3.14 -4.74 18.73
C ILE A 80 2.68 -6.13 18.27
N PRO A 81 2.76 -7.21 19.06
CA PRO A 81 2.22 -8.50 18.64
C PRO A 81 0.71 -8.50 18.37
N ALA A 82 -0.04 -7.63 19.06
CA ALA A 82 -1.48 -7.48 18.81
C ALA A 82 -1.76 -6.75 17.49
N ILE A 83 -0.95 -5.76 17.15
CA ILE A 83 -1.00 -5.03 15.86
C ILE A 83 -0.68 -6.00 14.71
N GLU A 84 0.38 -6.80 14.84
CA GLU A 84 0.74 -7.81 13.84
C GLU A 84 -0.37 -8.85 13.66
N LYS A 85 -0.94 -9.34 14.75
CA LYS A 85 -2.07 -10.28 14.71
C LYS A 85 -3.29 -9.69 14.00
N ASP A 86 -3.58 -8.40 14.18
CA ASP A 86 -4.67 -7.72 13.50
C ASP A 86 -4.41 -7.57 11.99
N PHE A 87 -3.16 -7.27 11.62
CA PHE A 87 -2.72 -7.25 10.23
C PHE A 87 -2.88 -8.64 9.57
N GLN A 88 -2.44 -9.71 10.22
CA GLN A 88 -2.59 -11.07 9.70
C GLN A 88 -4.07 -11.45 9.50
N LYS A 89 -4.97 -11.08 10.41
CA LYS A 89 -6.41 -11.25 10.22
C LYS A 89 -6.95 -10.45 9.04
N THR A 90 -6.42 -9.26 8.80
CA THR A 90 -6.78 -8.45 7.65
C THR A 90 -6.41 -9.15 6.35
N LEU A 91 -5.24 -9.79 6.30
CA LEU A 91 -4.79 -10.55 5.12
C LEU A 91 -5.72 -11.72 4.76
N GLU A 92 -6.43 -12.33 5.72
CA GLU A 92 -7.40 -13.40 5.45
C GLU A 92 -8.54 -12.95 4.50
N PHE A 93 -8.83 -11.66 4.43
CA PHE A 93 -9.84 -11.07 3.55
C PHE A 93 -9.24 -10.40 2.31
N CYS A 94 -7.95 -10.56 2.10
CA CYS A 94 -7.25 -10.00 0.95
C CYS A 94 -7.12 -11.03 -0.19
N ARG A 95 -6.83 -10.52 -1.35
CA ARG A 95 -6.41 -11.30 -2.51
C ARG A 95 -4.96 -10.97 -2.81
N ASP A 96 -4.11 -11.97 -2.88
CA ASP A 96 -2.71 -11.80 -3.25
C ASP A 96 -2.59 -11.38 -4.72
N VAL A 97 -1.68 -10.46 -4.97
CA VAL A 97 -1.35 -9.99 -6.31
C VAL A 97 -0.20 -10.84 -6.84
N GLU A 98 -0.53 -11.72 -7.77
CA GLU A 98 0.46 -12.53 -8.47
C GLU A 98 1.22 -11.68 -9.51
N PRO A 99 2.52 -11.92 -9.75
CA PRO A 99 3.31 -11.21 -10.74
C PRO A 99 2.97 -11.65 -12.18
N THR A 100 1.68 -11.79 -12.49
CA THR A 100 1.21 -12.16 -13.83
C THR A 100 1.09 -10.94 -14.72
N ARG A 101 1.26 -11.14 -16.02
CA ARG A 101 1.10 -10.10 -17.03
C ARG A 101 -0.28 -9.44 -16.98
N GLU A 102 -1.31 -10.16 -16.53
CA GLU A 102 -2.69 -9.68 -16.40
C GLU A 102 -2.94 -8.86 -15.14
N SER A 103 -2.35 -9.22 -14.01
CA SER A 103 -2.50 -8.46 -12.75
C SER A 103 -1.83 -7.09 -12.81
N ILE A 104 -0.77 -6.99 -13.62
CA ILE A 104 0.00 -5.77 -13.85
C ILE A 104 -0.65 -4.91 -14.95
N TRP A 105 -1.40 -5.56 -15.86
CA TRP A 105 -1.91 -4.98 -17.10
C TRP A 105 -3.35 -5.39 -17.39
N GLU A 106 -4.30 -5.10 -16.52
CA GLU A 106 -5.71 -5.13 -16.95
C GLU A 106 -5.94 -4.06 -18.02
N GLY A 107 -5.57 -4.45 -19.22
CA GLY A 107 -6.06 -3.91 -20.47
C GLY A 107 -5.77 -2.45 -20.77
N LYS A 108 -4.93 -2.25 -21.74
CA LYS A 108 -4.83 -1.11 -22.65
C LYS A 108 -3.59 -0.26 -22.45
N VAL A 109 -2.80 -0.19 -23.50
CA VAL A 109 -1.73 0.79 -23.76
C VAL A 109 -2.12 2.22 -23.31
N LEU A 110 -3.39 2.57 -23.41
CA LEU A 110 -3.93 3.85 -22.96
C LEU A 110 -3.83 4.06 -21.43
N LEU A 111 -4.02 3.01 -20.62
CA LEU A 111 -3.85 3.08 -19.16
C LEU A 111 -2.37 3.18 -18.75
N HIS A 112 -1.48 2.62 -19.56
CA HIS A 112 -0.04 2.77 -19.33
C HIS A 112 0.42 4.20 -19.60
N LEU A 113 0.01 4.78 -20.70
CA LEU A 113 0.30 6.18 -21.02
C LEU A 113 -0.33 7.12 -19.98
N ALA A 114 -1.55 6.84 -19.54
CA ALA A 114 -2.19 7.56 -18.43
C ALA A 114 -1.42 7.36 -17.11
N GLY A 115 -0.89 6.16 -16.83
CA GLY A 115 -0.07 5.89 -15.65
C GLY A 115 1.27 6.65 -15.67
N ILE A 116 1.91 6.78 -16.84
CA ILE A 116 3.12 7.60 -16.98
C ILE A 116 2.80 9.07 -16.74
N LEU A 117 1.71 9.58 -17.30
CA LEU A 117 1.25 10.94 -17.08
C LEU A 117 0.90 11.19 -15.60
N LEU A 118 0.22 10.23 -14.96
CA LEU A 118 -0.09 10.28 -13.53
C LEU A 118 1.16 10.32 -12.64
N LYS A 119 2.26 9.66 -13.03
CA LYS A 119 3.53 9.74 -12.30
C LYS A 119 4.14 11.15 -12.33
N VAL A 120 3.94 11.90 -13.41
CA VAL A 120 4.42 13.29 -13.52
C VAL A 120 3.62 14.23 -12.61
N ILE A 121 2.32 13.97 -12.45
CA ILE A 121 1.44 14.78 -11.58
C ILE A 121 1.26 14.18 -10.17
N ALA A 122 1.87 13.03 -9.89
CA ALA A 122 1.81 12.39 -8.56
C ALA A 122 2.17 13.32 -7.39
N PRO A 123 3.15 14.27 -7.51
CA PRO A 123 3.43 15.22 -6.45
C PRO A 123 2.28 16.21 -6.16
N LEU A 124 1.31 16.31 -7.06
CA LEU A 124 0.14 17.22 -6.94
C LEU A 124 -1.13 16.49 -6.49
N LEU A 125 -1.11 15.15 -6.45
CA LEU A 125 -2.21 14.29 -6.02
C LEU A 125 -2.04 13.87 -4.57
#